data_0467f4924371314402a8a1d2066de9d3
#
_entry.id   0467f4924371314402a8a1d2066de9d3
#
_cell.length_a   1.000
_cell.length_b   1.000
_cell.length_c   1.000
_cell.angle_alpha   90.00
_cell.angle_beta   90.00
_cell.angle_gamma   90.00
#
_symmetry.space_group_name_H-M   'P 1'
#
loop_
_entity.id
_entity.type
_entity.pdbx_description
1 polymer ?
#
loop_
_entity_poly.entity_id
_entity_poly.type
_entity_poly.pdbx_seq_one_letter_code
_entity_poly.pdbx_strand_id
1 'polypeptide(L)'
;SDGFTLGTAGRSNNNTNTYVAWCWKAGTTSGISGSADITPSAYSISQAAGMSIIKYTGSTGATRTVLHGLGAAPDMIFIKMLDGGTNGWIVGGNNITSNWGGVLVLNNTAATFTNAYFGGAVPNSTTFSISNTSEVNSANTHIAYCFRSIQSYSKFGSYIGNANVNGPFVHLGFKPAWVMIKEASATSGWILHNDKMNDNINPMQNFLQPNEQGVESDNANLAVDFLSNGFKVRNDKGDTNTSGSTMIYMAFAEAPLVNSNGVPCTAR
;
A
#
# COMPACT_ATOMS: atom_id res chain seq x y z
N SER A 1 -19.17 -9.08 -14.95
CA SER A 1 -17.94 -9.75 -15.38
C SER A 1 -17.05 -10.01 -14.17
N ASP A 2 -16.35 -11.12 -14.17
CA ASP A 2 -15.65 -11.64 -12.99
C ASP A 2 -14.14 -11.44 -13.12
N GLY A 3 -13.71 -10.54 -13.98
CA GLY A 3 -12.30 -10.29 -14.26
C GLY A 3 -12.05 -9.06 -15.11
N PHE A 4 -10.88 -9.00 -15.69
CA PHE A 4 -10.44 -7.93 -16.58
C PHE A 4 -9.92 -8.51 -17.92
N THR A 5 -9.95 -7.71 -18.97
CA THR A 5 -9.47 -8.09 -20.29
C THR A 5 -8.09 -7.47 -20.54
N LEU A 6 -7.15 -8.27 -21.02
CA LEU A 6 -5.83 -7.81 -21.45
C LEU A 6 -5.86 -7.46 -22.94
N GLY A 7 -5.24 -6.35 -23.29
CA GLY A 7 -4.94 -5.98 -24.67
C GLY A 7 -3.69 -6.69 -25.20
N THR A 8 -3.12 -6.17 -26.28
CA THR A 8 -1.93 -6.74 -26.95
C THR A 8 -0.60 -6.13 -26.48
N ALA A 9 -0.61 -5.32 -25.43
CA ALA A 9 0.60 -4.66 -24.94
C ALA A 9 1.57 -5.69 -24.31
N GLY A 10 2.80 -5.74 -24.83
CA GLY A 10 3.81 -6.72 -24.40
C GLY A 10 4.17 -6.69 -22.91
N ARG A 11 3.97 -5.55 -22.22
CA ARG A 11 4.22 -5.45 -20.77
C ARG A 11 3.18 -6.16 -19.89
N SER A 12 2.02 -6.49 -20.44
CA SER A 12 0.92 -7.13 -19.70
C SER A 12 0.37 -8.37 -20.39
N ASN A 13 0.77 -8.66 -21.62
CA ASN A 13 0.25 -9.77 -22.40
C ASN A 13 1.24 -10.23 -23.49
N ASN A 14 2.51 -10.44 -23.14
CA ASN A 14 3.47 -11.00 -24.06
C ASN A 14 3.36 -12.53 -24.08
N ASN A 15 3.46 -13.12 -25.27
CA ASN A 15 3.41 -14.58 -25.42
C ASN A 15 4.56 -15.23 -24.64
N THR A 16 4.28 -16.35 -23.98
CA THR A 16 5.22 -17.15 -23.16
C THR A 16 5.66 -16.54 -21.82
N ASN A 17 5.36 -15.28 -21.53
CA ASN A 17 5.66 -14.70 -20.22
C ASN A 17 4.60 -15.06 -19.18
N THR A 18 5.04 -15.24 -17.94
CA THR A 18 4.15 -15.40 -16.80
C THR A 18 3.87 -14.05 -16.15
N TYR A 19 2.66 -13.88 -15.64
CA TYR A 19 2.21 -12.64 -15.00
C TYR A 19 1.52 -12.95 -13.69
N VAL A 20 1.62 -12.03 -12.73
CA VAL A 20 0.82 -12.04 -11.52
C VAL A 20 -0.08 -10.79 -11.50
N ALA A 21 -1.32 -10.97 -11.08
CA ALA A 21 -2.28 -9.89 -10.91
C ALA A 21 -2.89 -9.98 -9.51
N TRP A 22 -2.85 -8.89 -8.77
CA TRP A 22 -3.54 -8.76 -7.49
C TRP A 22 -4.78 -7.91 -7.69
N CYS A 23 -5.92 -8.47 -7.33
CA CYS A 23 -7.21 -7.81 -7.53
C CYS A 23 -7.90 -7.61 -6.18
N TRP A 24 -8.23 -6.39 -5.86
CA TRP A 24 -9.07 -6.05 -4.72
C TRP A 24 -10.47 -5.69 -5.19
N LYS A 25 -11.47 -6.27 -4.54
CA LYS A 25 -12.85 -5.93 -4.83
C LYS A 25 -13.15 -4.56 -4.24
N ALA A 26 -13.24 -3.56 -5.11
CA ALA A 26 -13.80 -2.27 -4.75
C ALA A 26 -15.34 -2.38 -4.64
N GLY A 27 -15.96 -1.35 -4.11
CA GLY A 27 -17.37 -1.40 -3.73
C GLY A 27 -18.23 -0.40 -4.48
N THR A 28 -18.95 0.43 -3.73
CA THR A 28 -19.89 1.42 -4.27
C THR A 28 -19.20 2.54 -5.06
N THR A 29 -19.86 2.99 -6.09
CA THR A 29 -19.49 4.16 -6.91
C THR A 29 -20.43 5.35 -6.66
N SER A 30 -21.28 5.28 -5.65
CA SER A 30 -22.21 6.33 -5.26
C SER A 30 -22.22 6.51 -3.74
N GLY A 31 -22.65 7.69 -3.27
CA GLY A 31 -22.85 7.97 -1.86
C GLY A 31 -21.62 8.52 -1.13
N ILE A 32 -20.57 9.00 -1.82
CA ILE A 32 -19.55 9.79 -1.13
C ILE A 32 -20.19 11.11 -0.66
N SER A 33 -20.03 11.42 0.61
CA SER A 33 -20.63 12.59 1.23
C SER A 33 -19.65 13.24 2.21
N GLY A 34 -19.89 14.52 2.50
CA GLY A 34 -19.07 15.34 3.38
C GLY A 34 -18.77 16.69 2.76
N SER A 35 -18.03 17.52 3.51
CA SER A 35 -17.53 18.82 3.05
C SER A 35 -16.01 18.74 2.89
N ALA A 36 -15.52 19.13 1.74
CA ALA A 36 -14.09 19.24 1.42
C ALA A 36 -13.91 20.27 0.30
N ASP A 37 -12.69 20.74 0.10
CA ASP A 37 -12.37 21.64 -1.02
C ASP A 37 -12.51 20.93 -2.37
N ILE A 38 -12.23 19.63 -2.40
CA ILE A 38 -12.27 18.79 -3.61
C ILE A 38 -13.18 17.59 -3.36
N THR A 39 -14.21 17.47 -4.19
CA THR A 39 -15.04 16.27 -4.29
C THR A 39 -14.51 15.40 -5.44
N PRO A 40 -14.24 14.10 -5.23
CA PRO A 40 -13.81 13.22 -6.29
C PRO A 40 -14.80 13.17 -7.47
N SER A 41 -14.26 13.18 -8.69
CA SER A 41 -15.05 13.07 -9.92
C SER A 41 -15.49 11.63 -10.23
N ALA A 42 -14.77 10.65 -9.70
CA ALA A 42 -15.11 9.23 -9.75
C ALA A 42 -14.50 8.52 -8.55
N TYR A 43 -15.12 7.44 -8.10
CA TYR A 43 -14.63 6.66 -6.97
C TYR A 43 -15.20 5.24 -6.95
N SER A 44 -14.49 4.37 -6.25
CA SER A 44 -14.97 3.05 -5.87
C SER A 44 -14.54 2.77 -4.42
N ILE A 45 -15.50 2.54 -3.52
CA ILE A 45 -15.29 2.51 -2.08
C ILE A 45 -15.84 1.21 -1.50
N SER A 46 -15.04 0.55 -0.67
CA SER A 46 -15.47 -0.54 0.20
C SER A 46 -15.04 -0.23 1.63
N GLN A 47 -15.94 0.33 2.43
CA GLN A 47 -15.68 0.61 3.85
C GLN A 47 -15.41 -0.69 4.64
N ALA A 48 -16.10 -1.77 4.28
CA ALA A 48 -15.89 -3.08 4.90
C ALA A 48 -14.51 -3.66 4.61
N ALA A 49 -13.98 -3.47 3.39
CA ALA A 49 -12.62 -3.86 3.04
C ALA A 49 -11.56 -2.81 3.42
N GLY A 50 -11.96 -1.65 3.92
CA GLY A 50 -11.06 -0.57 4.28
C GLY A 50 -10.30 0.02 3.09
N MET A 51 -10.93 0.04 1.91
CA MET A 51 -10.30 0.50 0.67
C MET A 51 -11.18 1.52 -0.05
N SER A 52 -10.55 2.57 -0.55
CA SER A 52 -11.17 3.56 -1.41
C SER A 52 -10.22 3.93 -2.54
N ILE A 53 -10.72 3.93 -3.75
CA ILE A 53 -10.05 4.45 -4.94
C ILE A 53 -10.81 5.67 -5.37
N ILE A 54 -10.15 6.80 -5.47
CA ILE A 54 -10.78 8.06 -5.84
C ILE A 54 -10.00 8.75 -6.97
N LYS A 55 -10.73 9.38 -7.87
CA LYS A 55 -10.17 10.21 -8.94
C LYS A 55 -10.58 11.65 -8.68
N TYR A 56 -9.62 12.58 -8.69
CA TYR A 56 -9.87 13.99 -8.46
C TYR A 56 -9.01 14.86 -9.37
N THR A 57 -9.47 16.08 -9.62
CA THR A 57 -8.65 17.12 -10.23
C THR A 57 -8.14 18.02 -9.12
N GLY A 58 -6.84 18.24 -9.08
CA GLY A 58 -6.23 19.14 -8.11
C GLY A 58 -6.53 20.60 -8.42
N SER A 59 -6.15 21.47 -7.50
CA SER A 59 -6.34 22.92 -7.58
C SER A 59 -5.06 23.59 -7.10
N THR A 60 -4.44 24.36 -7.95
CA THR A 60 -3.21 25.09 -7.58
C THR A 60 -3.49 26.20 -6.55
N GLY A 61 -2.46 26.66 -5.86
CA GLY A 61 -2.45 27.91 -5.08
C GLY A 61 -2.65 27.74 -3.57
N ALA A 62 -3.11 26.60 -3.07
CA ALA A 62 -3.27 26.36 -1.61
C ALA A 62 -3.31 24.88 -1.28
N THR A 63 -3.12 24.54 0.01
CA THR A 63 -3.47 23.23 0.56
C THR A 63 -4.97 23.01 0.44
N ARG A 64 -5.38 21.81 0.07
CA ARG A 64 -6.78 21.42 -0.14
C ARG A 64 -7.10 20.13 0.60
N THR A 65 -8.35 19.99 0.96
CA THR A 65 -8.91 18.74 1.50
C THR A 65 -9.63 17.97 0.39
N VAL A 66 -9.53 16.65 0.44
CA VAL A 66 -10.15 15.72 -0.53
C VAL A 66 -10.97 14.69 0.22
N LEU A 67 -12.20 14.43 -0.21
CA LEU A 67 -13.04 13.37 0.34
C LEU A 67 -12.48 11.99 -0.04
N HIS A 68 -12.47 11.03 0.90
CA HIS A 68 -11.99 9.66 0.62
C HIS A 68 -13.07 8.57 0.83
N GLY A 69 -14.15 8.85 1.52
CA GLY A 69 -15.32 7.97 1.65
C GLY A 69 -15.16 6.73 2.54
N LEU A 70 -14.04 6.55 3.23
CA LEU A 70 -13.80 5.35 4.06
C LEU A 70 -14.62 5.30 5.36
N GLY A 71 -15.14 6.46 5.82
CA GLY A 71 -15.85 6.56 7.10
C GLY A 71 -14.96 6.45 8.35
N ALA A 72 -13.65 6.28 8.18
CA ALA A 72 -12.62 6.32 9.21
C ALA A 72 -11.31 6.80 8.59
N ALA A 73 -10.40 7.33 9.39
CA ALA A 73 -9.11 7.83 8.91
C ALA A 73 -8.32 6.71 8.19
N PRO A 74 -7.75 6.97 7.01
CA PRO A 74 -6.84 6.02 6.36
C PRO A 74 -5.51 5.89 7.12
N ASP A 75 -4.95 4.68 7.10
CA ASP A 75 -3.61 4.41 7.63
C ASP A 75 -2.52 4.70 6.59
N MET A 76 -2.86 4.53 5.29
CA MET A 76 -1.93 4.71 4.19
C MET A 76 -2.67 5.21 2.93
N ILE A 77 -2.04 6.13 2.20
CA ILE A 77 -2.56 6.69 0.95
C ILE A 77 -1.45 6.67 -0.10
N PHE A 78 -1.79 6.20 -1.30
CA PHE A 78 -0.96 6.31 -2.49
C PHE A 78 -1.60 7.29 -3.45
N ILE A 79 -0.86 8.27 -3.96
CA ILE A 79 -1.34 9.24 -4.94
C ILE A 79 -0.49 9.17 -6.20
N LYS A 80 -1.16 9.19 -7.35
CA LYS A 80 -0.51 9.28 -8.66
C LYS A 80 -1.21 10.29 -9.54
N MET A 81 -0.43 11.21 -10.11
CA MET A 81 -0.91 12.05 -11.20
C MET A 81 -1.06 11.22 -12.47
N LEU A 82 -2.21 11.29 -13.14
CA LEU A 82 -2.55 10.48 -14.30
C LEU A 82 -2.20 11.14 -15.63
N ASP A 83 -2.13 12.46 -15.65
CA ASP A 83 -1.82 13.27 -16.83
C ASP A 83 -0.83 14.39 -16.46
N GLY A 84 -0.16 14.96 -17.45
CA GLY A 84 0.66 16.16 -17.26
C GLY A 84 2.09 15.94 -16.73
N GLY A 85 2.63 14.70 -16.66
CA GLY A 85 4.03 14.50 -16.28
C GLY A 85 4.42 13.09 -15.84
N THR A 86 5.71 12.96 -15.43
CA THR A 86 6.34 11.70 -15.00
C THR A 86 6.47 11.60 -13.48
N ASN A 87 5.68 12.34 -12.71
CA ASN A 87 5.75 12.39 -11.25
C ASN A 87 5.64 11.00 -10.63
N GLY A 88 6.31 10.80 -9.50
CA GLY A 88 6.30 9.55 -8.77
C GLY A 88 4.95 9.21 -8.15
N TRP A 89 4.84 8.00 -7.60
CA TRP A 89 3.73 7.58 -6.75
C TRP A 89 4.02 8.02 -5.32
N ILE A 90 3.33 9.02 -4.83
CA ILE A 90 3.52 9.55 -3.49
C ILE A 90 2.80 8.67 -2.47
N VAL A 91 3.53 8.27 -1.42
CA VAL A 91 2.99 7.41 -0.35
C VAL A 91 3.08 8.13 0.98
N GLY A 92 1.93 8.37 1.60
CA GLY A 92 1.81 8.89 2.97
C GLY A 92 1.19 7.85 3.90
N GLY A 93 1.49 7.94 5.18
CA GLY A 93 0.94 7.00 6.15
C GLY A 93 1.36 7.29 7.59
N ASN A 94 0.54 6.85 8.54
CA ASN A 94 0.78 7.02 9.98
C ASN A 94 2.10 6.40 10.45
N ASN A 95 2.56 5.35 9.78
CA ASN A 95 3.78 4.61 10.12
C ASN A 95 5.01 5.11 9.37
N ILE A 96 4.86 6.05 8.43
CA ILE A 96 5.96 6.76 7.79
C ILE A 96 6.37 7.94 8.67
N THR A 97 5.44 8.84 8.95
CA THR A 97 5.56 9.87 9.98
C THR A 97 4.20 10.12 10.63
N SER A 98 4.17 10.23 11.95
CA SER A 98 2.92 10.36 12.72
C SER A 98 2.08 11.59 12.37
N ASN A 99 2.71 12.64 11.83
CA ASN A 99 2.06 13.89 11.44
C ASN A 99 1.80 13.99 9.92
N TRP A 100 2.07 12.93 9.15
CA TRP A 100 1.96 12.91 7.68
C TRP A 100 2.83 13.96 6.97
N GLY A 101 3.87 14.47 7.65
CA GLY A 101 4.82 15.42 7.08
C GLY A 101 5.92 14.78 6.25
N GLY A 102 6.13 13.49 6.40
CA GLY A 102 7.07 12.69 5.63
C GLY A 102 6.38 11.74 4.67
N VAL A 103 7.02 11.46 3.56
CA VAL A 103 6.51 10.59 2.49
C VAL A 103 7.58 9.66 1.97
N LEU A 104 7.13 8.60 1.31
CA LEU A 104 7.91 7.71 0.47
C LEU A 104 7.43 7.82 -0.98
N VAL A 105 8.18 7.25 -1.90
CA VAL A 105 7.80 7.15 -3.32
C VAL A 105 7.86 5.69 -3.73
N LEU A 106 6.73 5.12 -4.19
CA LEU A 106 6.61 3.70 -4.51
C LEU A 106 7.53 3.26 -5.66
N ASN A 107 7.76 4.11 -6.63
CA ASN A 107 8.55 3.80 -7.82
C ASN A 107 10.00 4.26 -7.73
N ASN A 108 10.53 4.40 -6.51
CA ASN A 108 11.95 4.62 -6.28
C ASN A 108 12.40 4.04 -4.92
N THR A 109 13.70 4.14 -4.63
CA THR A 109 14.34 3.57 -3.44
C THR A 109 14.57 4.57 -2.32
N ALA A 110 14.20 5.84 -2.47
CA ALA A 110 14.49 6.88 -1.48
C ALA A 110 13.96 6.53 -0.09
N ALA A 111 14.71 6.95 0.94
CA ALA A 111 14.24 6.98 2.32
C ALA A 111 13.09 7.98 2.47
N THR A 112 12.41 7.94 3.62
CA THR A 112 11.43 8.97 3.98
C THR A 112 12.08 10.35 3.91
N PHE A 113 11.43 11.25 3.21
CA PHE A 113 11.84 12.65 3.14
C PHE A 113 10.68 13.56 3.55
N THR A 114 11.04 14.66 4.19
CA THR A 114 10.07 15.66 4.62
C THR A 114 9.68 16.52 3.43
N ASN A 115 8.47 16.30 2.95
CA ASN A 115 7.80 17.22 2.04
C ASN A 115 6.32 17.11 2.34
N ALA A 116 5.73 18.20 2.75
CA ALA A 116 4.36 18.22 3.27
C ALA A 116 3.30 17.94 2.18
N TYR A 117 3.48 16.91 1.35
CA TYR A 117 2.53 16.53 0.30
C TYR A 117 1.09 16.33 0.83
N PHE A 118 0.98 15.85 2.07
CA PHE A 118 -0.30 15.71 2.77
C PHE A 118 -0.61 16.92 3.68
N GLY A 119 -0.02 18.09 3.41
CA GLY A 119 -0.26 19.32 4.15
C GLY A 119 0.24 19.30 5.59
N GLY A 120 1.03 18.29 6.00
CA GLY A 120 1.45 18.09 7.39
C GLY A 120 0.27 17.85 8.34
N ALA A 121 -0.84 17.30 7.83
CA ALA A 121 -2.07 17.10 8.58
C ALA A 121 -2.51 15.62 8.53
N VAL A 122 -2.79 15.07 9.70
CA VAL A 122 -3.32 13.71 9.85
C VAL A 122 -4.72 13.66 9.21
N PRO A 123 -5.00 12.71 8.30
CA PRO A 123 -6.34 12.49 7.77
C PRO A 123 -7.35 12.21 8.87
N ASN A 124 -8.58 12.65 8.66
CA ASN A 124 -9.73 12.35 9.53
C ASN A 124 -10.62 11.25 8.92
N SER A 125 -11.81 11.06 9.48
CA SER A 125 -12.75 10.03 9.00
C SER A 125 -13.38 10.35 7.62
N THR A 126 -13.21 11.57 7.11
CA THR A 126 -13.89 12.06 5.91
C THR A 126 -12.91 12.51 4.85
N THR A 127 -11.84 13.21 5.24
CA THR A 127 -10.92 13.89 4.33
C THR A 127 -9.46 13.61 4.66
N PHE A 128 -8.61 13.74 3.62
CA PHE A 128 -7.17 13.96 3.76
C PHE A 128 -6.79 15.28 3.09
N SER A 129 -5.65 15.84 3.50
CA SER A 129 -5.13 17.08 2.93
C SER A 129 -4.11 16.79 1.84
N ILE A 130 -4.02 17.68 0.85
CA ILE A 130 -2.99 17.73 -0.17
C ILE A 130 -2.39 19.13 -0.23
N SER A 131 -1.06 19.23 -0.28
CA SER A 131 -0.38 20.51 -0.35
C SER A 131 -0.37 21.07 -1.77
N ASN A 132 0.05 22.32 -1.91
CA ASN A 132 0.20 22.97 -3.21
C ASN A 132 1.50 22.51 -3.92
N THR A 133 1.54 21.24 -4.32
CA THR A 133 2.64 20.64 -5.10
C THR A 133 2.10 19.93 -6.32
N SER A 134 2.85 19.91 -7.40
CA SER A 134 2.43 19.35 -8.69
C SER A 134 2.06 17.87 -8.61
N GLU A 135 2.75 17.12 -7.73
CA GLU A 135 2.60 15.68 -7.59
C GLU A 135 1.23 15.25 -7.07
N VAL A 136 0.60 16.10 -6.25
CA VAL A 136 -0.65 15.75 -5.55
C VAL A 136 -1.77 16.76 -5.77
N ASN A 137 -1.47 17.99 -6.18
CA ASN A 137 -2.45 19.09 -6.25
C ASN A 137 -2.18 20.08 -7.40
N SER A 138 -1.93 19.58 -8.60
CA SER A 138 -1.95 20.40 -9.82
C SER A 138 -3.33 20.40 -10.46
N ALA A 139 -3.56 21.25 -11.46
CA ALA A 139 -4.79 21.26 -12.26
C ALA A 139 -5.00 19.99 -13.11
N ASN A 140 -4.16 18.99 -12.91
CA ASN A 140 -4.21 17.69 -13.56
C ASN A 140 -5.10 16.69 -12.80
N THR A 141 -5.38 15.58 -13.43
CA THR A 141 -6.10 14.47 -12.84
C THR A 141 -5.18 13.61 -11.97
N HIS A 142 -5.63 13.27 -10.79
CA HIS A 142 -4.95 12.39 -9.85
C HIS A 142 -5.84 11.21 -9.48
N ILE A 143 -5.21 10.09 -9.13
CA ILE A 143 -5.85 8.95 -8.49
C ILE A 143 -5.23 8.77 -7.10
N ALA A 144 -6.07 8.54 -6.09
CA ALA A 144 -5.62 8.16 -4.76
C ALA A 144 -6.22 6.82 -4.36
N TYR A 145 -5.36 5.96 -3.81
CA TYR A 145 -5.73 4.70 -3.17
C TYR A 145 -5.59 4.91 -1.67
N CYS A 146 -6.69 4.90 -0.96
CA CYS A 146 -6.74 5.09 0.48
C CYS A 146 -7.06 3.78 1.16
N PHE A 147 -6.27 3.42 2.16
CA PHE A 147 -6.40 2.16 2.89
C PHE A 147 -6.47 2.40 4.38
N ARG A 148 -7.31 1.62 5.07
CA ARG A 148 -7.32 1.50 6.52
C ARG A 148 -7.23 0.04 6.94
N SER A 149 -6.67 -0.22 8.11
CA SER A 149 -6.61 -1.57 8.68
C SER A 149 -8.00 -2.10 8.99
N ILE A 150 -8.24 -3.35 8.60
CA ILE A 150 -9.47 -4.11 8.90
C ILE A 150 -9.06 -5.37 9.64
N GLN A 151 -9.62 -5.56 10.83
CA GLN A 151 -9.34 -6.72 11.66
C GLN A 151 -9.49 -8.01 10.86
N SER A 152 -8.51 -8.90 10.98
CA SER A 152 -8.45 -10.21 10.30
C SER A 152 -8.39 -10.15 8.76
N TYR A 153 -8.21 -8.97 8.16
CA TYR A 153 -8.13 -8.84 6.70
C TYR A 153 -6.92 -8.03 6.23
N SER A 154 -6.69 -6.84 6.78
CA SER A 154 -5.57 -5.99 6.38
C SER A 154 -4.95 -5.28 7.56
N LYS A 155 -3.64 -5.02 7.48
CA LYS A 155 -2.94 -4.24 8.49
C LYS A 155 -1.81 -3.43 7.85
N PHE A 156 -1.70 -2.19 8.30
CA PHE A 156 -0.65 -1.25 7.93
C PHE A 156 0.12 -0.89 9.21
N GLY A 157 1.43 -1.01 9.19
CA GLY A 157 2.20 -0.83 10.41
C GLY A 157 3.68 -0.65 10.15
N SER A 158 4.46 -0.73 11.23
CA SER A 158 5.92 -0.70 11.19
C SER A 158 6.51 -1.69 12.18
N TYR A 159 7.77 -2.02 11.97
CA TYR A 159 8.62 -2.75 12.92
C TYR A 159 10.05 -2.23 12.84
N ILE A 160 10.85 -2.57 13.84
CA ILE A 160 12.27 -2.23 13.85
C ILE A 160 13.08 -3.45 13.47
N GLY A 161 13.96 -3.28 12.48
CA GLY A 161 14.90 -4.33 12.07
C GLY A 161 15.93 -4.63 13.16
N ASN A 162 16.43 -5.87 13.19
CA ASN A 162 17.42 -6.32 14.17
C ASN A 162 18.69 -6.94 13.56
N ALA A 163 18.80 -6.96 12.23
CA ALA A 163 19.91 -7.58 11.49
C ALA A 163 20.26 -9.00 11.97
N ASN A 164 19.26 -9.81 12.26
CA ASN A 164 19.42 -11.18 12.70
C ASN A 164 18.51 -12.13 11.91
N VAL A 165 19.00 -13.30 11.53
CA VAL A 165 18.21 -14.34 10.85
C VAL A 165 17.01 -14.81 11.68
N ASN A 166 17.08 -14.68 13.01
CA ASN A 166 15.93 -14.75 13.90
C ASN A 166 15.29 -13.36 14.02
N GLY A 167 14.80 -12.85 12.89
CA GLY A 167 14.29 -11.51 12.75
C GLY A 167 12.99 -11.24 13.49
N PRO A 168 12.47 -10.01 13.43
CA PRO A 168 11.25 -9.63 14.10
C PRO A 168 10.05 -10.47 13.65
N PHE A 169 9.19 -10.81 14.62
CA PHE A 169 7.84 -11.30 14.34
C PHE A 169 6.86 -10.13 14.35
N VAL A 170 6.08 -10.00 13.30
CA VAL A 170 5.07 -8.95 13.13
C VAL A 170 3.68 -9.57 13.27
N HIS A 171 3.01 -9.30 14.37
CA HIS A 171 1.67 -9.78 14.62
C HIS A 171 0.64 -9.00 13.79
N LEU A 172 -0.10 -9.70 12.93
CA LEU A 172 -1.16 -9.14 12.10
C LEU A 172 -2.56 -9.44 12.66
N GLY A 173 -2.72 -10.58 13.34
CA GLY A 173 -4.01 -11.14 13.73
C GLY A 173 -4.64 -12.02 12.63
N PHE A 174 -3.89 -12.31 11.57
CA PHE A 174 -4.29 -13.18 10.47
C PHE A 174 -3.05 -13.75 9.76
N LYS A 175 -3.23 -14.84 9.01
CA LYS A 175 -2.21 -15.33 8.07
C LYS A 175 -2.18 -14.40 6.84
N PRO A 176 -1.06 -13.75 6.53
CA PRO A 176 -0.99 -12.94 5.32
C PRO A 176 -0.94 -13.84 4.08
N ALA A 177 -1.48 -13.33 2.98
CA ALA A 177 -1.27 -13.84 1.64
C ALA A 177 -0.45 -12.87 0.79
N TRP A 178 -0.36 -11.62 1.21
CA TRP A 178 0.37 -10.56 0.53
C TRP A 178 0.98 -9.60 1.55
N VAL A 179 2.28 -9.32 1.41
CA VAL A 179 3.00 -8.39 2.28
C VAL A 179 3.95 -7.56 1.43
N MET A 180 3.88 -6.25 1.58
CA MET A 180 4.86 -5.32 1.02
C MET A 180 5.59 -4.61 2.16
N ILE A 181 6.91 -4.56 2.07
CA ILE A 181 7.81 -3.97 3.07
C ILE A 181 8.66 -2.89 2.43
N LYS A 182 8.93 -1.82 3.17
CA LYS A 182 9.87 -0.76 2.78
C LYS A 182 10.64 -0.28 3.99
N GLU A 183 11.95 -0.25 3.88
CA GLU A 183 12.78 0.48 4.84
C GLU A 183 12.54 1.98 4.70
N ALA A 184 11.96 2.59 5.73
CA ALA A 184 11.61 4.01 5.72
C ALA A 184 12.81 4.91 6.09
N SER A 185 13.77 4.39 6.86
CA SER A 185 14.89 5.15 7.42
C SER A 185 16.08 5.31 6.47
N ALA A 186 16.16 4.50 5.39
CA ALA A 186 17.29 4.50 4.46
C ALA A 186 16.84 4.26 3.02
N THR A 187 17.78 4.49 2.08
CA THR A 187 17.59 4.14 0.66
C THR A 187 17.58 2.63 0.51
N SER A 188 16.47 2.08 0.01
CA SER A 188 16.21 0.65 -0.07
C SER A 188 15.07 0.36 -1.04
N GLY A 189 14.98 -0.85 -1.59
CA GLY A 189 13.86 -1.26 -2.44
C GLY A 189 12.54 -1.42 -1.67
N TRP A 190 11.45 -1.46 -2.40
CA TRP A 190 10.18 -2.00 -1.93
C TRP A 190 10.17 -3.49 -2.20
N ILE A 191 9.94 -4.29 -1.19
CA ILE A 191 9.95 -5.76 -1.29
C ILE A 191 8.54 -6.28 -1.11
N LEU A 192 8.06 -7.03 -2.09
CA LEU A 192 6.71 -7.58 -2.12
C LEU A 192 6.76 -9.10 -2.19
N HIS A 193 6.17 -9.76 -1.20
CA HIS A 193 5.96 -11.20 -1.13
C HIS A 193 4.47 -11.52 -1.23
N ASN A 194 4.14 -12.65 -1.85
CA ASN A 194 2.80 -13.24 -1.74
C ASN A 194 2.86 -14.77 -1.76
N ASP A 195 1.81 -15.40 -1.28
CA ASP A 195 1.74 -16.85 -1.08
C ASP A 195 1.63 -17.67 -2.38
N LYS A 196 1.50 -17.02 -3.55
CA LYS A 196 1.45 -17.69 -4.87
C LYS A 196 2.80 -17.67 -5.59
N MET A 197 3.78 -16.95 -5.06
CA MET A 197 5.10 -16.84 -5.70
C MET A 197 6.01 -18.02 -5.37
N ASN A 198 5.88 -18.65 -4.22
CA ASN A 198 6.76 -19.70 -3.73
C ASN A 198 5.97 -20.96 -3.30
N ASP A 199 4.93 -21.31 -4.05
CA ASP A 199 4.04 -22.45 -3.75
C ASP A 199 3.54 -22.46 -2.28
N ASN A 200 3.45 -21.27 -1.66
CA ASN A 200 3.09 -21.08 -0.25
C ASN A 200 4.00 -21.83 0.74
N ILE A 201 5.27 -21.98 0.40
CA ILE A 201 6.29 -22.68 1.22
C ILE A 201 7.13 -21.64 1.97
N ASN A 202 7.22 -21.76 3.29
CA ASN A 202 8.13 -20.97 4.11
C ASN A 202 9.56 -21.57 4.10
N PRO A 203 10.59 -20.72 4.09
CA PRO A 203 10.52 -19.27 4.01
C PRO A 203 10.19 -18.80 2.59
N MET A 204 9.35 -17.74 2.51
CA MET A 204 9.04 -17.06 1.25
C MET A 204 10.28 -16.30 0.80
N GLN A 205 10.93 -16.73 -0.26
CA GLN A 205 12.19 -16.15 -0.79
C GLN A 205 11.95 -15.39 -2.09
N ASN A 206 10.92 -15.78 -2.84
CA ASN A 206 10.53 -15.09 -4.06
C ASN A 206 9.88 -13.76 -3.74
N PHE A 207 10.25 -12.73 -4.49
CA PHE A 207 9.74 -11.38 -4.31
C PHE A 207 9.67 -10.60 -5.63
N LEU A 208 8.89 -9.53 -5.62
CA LEU A 208 8.86 -8.49 -6.63
C LEU A 208 9.24 -7.15 -6.01
N GLN A 209 9.74 -6.24 -6.84
CA GLN A 209 10.07 -4.87 -6.45
C GLN A 209 9.23 -3.87 -7.25
N PRO A 210 8.20 -3.27 -6.63
CA PRO A 210 7.34 -2.27 -7.31
C PRO A 210 8.09 -1.06 -7.87
N ASN A 211 9.28 -0.77 -7.32
CA ASN A 211 10.13 0.33 -7.76
C ASN A 211 11.03 -0.02 -8.96
N GLU A 212 11.01 -1.25 -9.43
CA GLU A 212 11.89 -1.72 -10.52
C GLU A 212 11.11 -2.41 -11.63
N GLN A 213 11.79 -2.64 -12.76
CA GLN A 213 11.23 -3.36 -13.91
C GLN A 213 11.74 -4.82 -13.97
N GLY A 214 12.30 -5.30 -12.87
CA GLY A 214 12.82 -6.67 -12.76
C GLY A 214 11.70 -7.72 -12.79
N VAL A 215 12.08 -8.93 -13.16
CA VAL A 215 11.25 -10.13 -13.02
C VAL A 215 11.20 -10.55 -11.56
N GLU A 216 10.32 -11.50 -11.23
CA GLU A 216 10.34 -12.17 -9.93
C GLU A 216 11.74 -12.72 -9.66
N SER A 217 12.24 -12.45 -8.47
CA SER A 217 13.57 -12.86 -8.02
C SER A 217 13.46 -13.76 -6.80
N ASP A 218 14.40 -14.71 -6.68
CA ASP A 218 14.56 -15.57 -5.51
C ASP A 218 15.81 -15.13 -4.74
N ASN A 219 15.64 -14.78 -3.46
CA ASN A 219 16.76 -14.35 -2.63
C ASN A 219 16.51 -14.65 -1.14
N ALA A 220 17.22 -15.61 -0.60
CA ALA A 220 17.16 -15.96 0.81
C ALA A 220 17.50 -14.80 1.77
N ASN A 221 18.24 -13.79 1.29
CA ASN A 221 18.54 -12.57 2.07
C ASN A 221 17.34 -11.64 2.26
N LEU A 222 16.19 -11.92 1.65
CA LEU A 222 14.95 -11.16 1.82
C LEU A 222 13.81 -12.05 2.32
N ALA A 223 14.12 -13.26 2.76
CA ALA A 223 13.14 -14.26 3.16
C ALA A 223 12.27 -13.84 4.34
N VAL A 224 11.00 -14.23 4.29
CA VAL A 224 10.02 -14.08 5.37
C VAL A 224 9.21 -15.37 5.53
N ASP A 225 8.75 -15.67 6.74
CA ASP A 225 7.74 -16.71 6.97
C ASP A 225 6.34 -16.09 7.05
N PHE A 226 5.37 -16.65 6.34
CA PHE A 226 3.96 -16.34 6.52
C PHE A 226 3.37 -17.33 7.53
N LEU A 227 2.98 -16.80 8.70
CA LEU A 227 2.50 -17.57 9.84
C LEU A 227 1.00 -17.34 10.05
N SER A 228 0.37 -18.19 10.85
CA SER A 228 -1.10 -18.16 11.08
C SER A 228 -1.64 -16.81 11.60
N ASN A 229 -0.80 -16.01 12.25
CA ASN A 229 -1.19 -14.75 12.88
C ASN A 229 -0.28 -13.56 12.55
N GLY A 230 0.58 -13.70 11.52
CA GLY A 230 1.49 -12.65 11.10
C GLY A 230 2.60 -13.14 10.19
N PHE A 231 3.66 -12.37 10.08
CA PHE A 231 4.87 -12.78 9.37
C PHE A 231 6.11 -12.64 10.24
N LYS A 232 7.14 -13.40 9.92
CA LYS A 232 8.43 -13.33 10.59
C LYS A 232 9.54 -13.12 9.57
N VAL A 233 10.40 -12.13 9.82
CA VAL A 233 11.58 -11.89 9.00
C VAL A 233 12.61 -13.01 9.24
N ARG A 234 13.21 -13.54 8.17
CA ARG A 234 14.10 -14.70 8.20
C ARG A 234 15.46 -14.41 7.58
N ASN A 235 15.88 -13.18 7.64
CA ASN A 235 17.15 -12.72 7.07
C ASN A 235 17.82 -11.69 8.00
N ASP A 236 19.10 -11.42 7.78
CA ASP A 236 19.92 -10.46 8.51
C ASP A 236 20.32 -9.23 7.64
N LYS A 237 19.70 -9.07 6.47
CA LYS A 237 20.12 -8.09 5.47
C LYS A 237 19.24 -6.85 5.45
N GLY A 238 19.74 -5.82 4.76
CA GLY A 238 19.03 -4.59 4.45
C GLY A 238 17.68 -4.82 3.77
N ASP A 239 17.05 -3.78 3.27
CA ASP A 239 15.72 -3.75 2.66
C ASP A 239 14.57 -4.19 3.59
N THR A 240 14.73 -5.26 4.37
CA THR A 240 13.68 -5.78 5.27
C THR A 240 14.11 -5.94 6.73
N ASN A 241 15.41 -5.86 7.07
CA ASN A 241 15.86 -6.11 8.44
C ASN A 241 17.13 -5.36 8.90
N THR A 242 17.42 -4.19 8.35
CA THR A 242 18.53 -3.34 8.83
C THR A 242 18.38 -3.02 10.32
N SER A 243 19.44 -3.24 11.10
CA SER A 243 19.44 -3.03 12.56
C SER A 243 19.05 -1.59 12.93
N GLY A 244 18.06 -1.44 13.79
CA GLY A 244 17.58 -0.15 14.28
C GLY A 244 16.77 0.68 13.28
N SER A 245 16.65 0.23 12.03
CA SER A 245 15.86 0.92 11.01
C SER A 245 14.37 0.64 11.14
N THR A 246 13.57 1.65 10.82
CA THR A 246 12.11 1.50 10.73
C THR A 246 11.73 0.90 9.38
N MET A 247 11.07 -0.25 9.43
CA MET A 247 10.42 -0.88 8.30
C MET A 247 8.92 -0.59 8.37
N ILE A 248 8.34 -0.07 7.31
CA ILE A 248 6.88 -0.02 7.17
C ILE A 248 6.39 -1.23 6.40
N TYR A 249 5.17 -1.64 6.67
CA TYR A 249 4.54 -2.73 5.94
C TYR A 249 3.07 -2.47 5.64
N MET A 250 2.62 -3.14 4.58
CA MET A 250 1.24 -3.27 4.15
C MET A 250 0.97 -4.77 3.97
N ALA A 251 -0.06 -5.31 4.63
CA ALA A 251 -0.35 -6.74 4.63
C ALA A 251 -1.84 -7.02 4.43
N PHE A 252 -2.15 -8.07 3.65
CA PHE A 252 -3.52 -8.54 3.41
C PHE A 252 -3.61 -10.06 3.58
N ALA A 253 -4.76 -10.51 4.12
CA ALA A 253 -5.17 -11.91 4.08
C ALA A 253 -5.69 -12.28 2.68
N GLU A 254 -5.65 -13.55 2.32
CA GLU A 254 -6.16 -14.04 1.03
C GLU A 254 -7.66 -13.84 0.89
N ALA A 255 -8.43 -14.44 1.78
CA ALA A 255 -9.88 -14.32 1.84
C ALA A 255 -10.32 -14.51 3.28
N PRO A 256 -10.67 -13.46 3.99
CA PRO A 256 -11.18 -13.62 5.34
C PRO A 256 -12.49 -14.39 5.28
N LEU A 257 -12.60 -15.46 6.09
CA LEU A 257 -13.90 -16.05 6.38
C LEU A 257 -14.70 -14.99 7.13
N VAL A 258 -15.83 -14.63 6.57
CA VAL A 258 -16.71 -13.62 7.15
C VAL A 258 -17.87 -14.36 7.82
N ASN A 259 -18.11 -14.14 9.10
CA ASN A 259 -19.28 -14.68 9.79
C ASN A 259 -20.56 -13.96 9.33
N SER A 260 -21.73 -14.43 9.78
CA SER A 260 -23.03 -13.85 9.42
C SER A 260 -23.19 -12.36 9.77
N ASN A 261 -22.34 -11.82 10.63
CA ASN A 261 -22.32 -10.41 11.02
C ASN A 261 -21.29 -9.58 10.24
N GLY A 262 -20.68 -10.15 9.20
CA GLY A 262 -19.66 -9.49 8.39
C GLY A 262 -18.30 -9.37 9.08
N VAL A 263 -18.06 -10.05 10.19
CA VAL A 263 -16.78 -10.04 10.90
C VAL A 263 -15.85 -11.07 10.26
N PRO A 264 -14.70 -10.64 9.69
CA PRO A 264 -13.73 -11.57 9.16
C PRO A 264 -13.17 -12.48 10.25
N CYS A 265 -13.07 -13.77 9.99
CA CYS A 265 -12.30 -14.67 10.82
C CYS A 265 -11.36 -15.52 9.97
N THR A 266 -10.10 -15.50 10.30
CA THR A 266 -9.05 -16.32 9.68
C THR A 266 -8.68 -17.46 10.62
N ALA A 267 -9.66 -18.26 11.00
CA ALA A 267 -9.39 -19.46 11.77
C ALA A 267 -8.70 -20.50 10.88
N ARG A 268 -7.40 -20.67 11.04
CA ARG A 268 -6.63 -21.85 10.65
C ARG A 268 -5.53 -22.09 11.66
#